data_7545e80b40e7213c08d5329847c7be91
#
_entry.id   7545e80b40e7213c08d5329847c7be91
#
_cell.length_a   1.000
_cell.length_b   1.000
_cell.length_c   1.000
_cell.angle_alpha   90.00
_cell.angle_beta   90.00
_cell.angle_gamma   90.00
#
_symmetry.space_group_name_H-M   'P 1'
#
loop_
_entity.id
_entity.type
_entity.pdbx_description
1 polymer ?
#
loop_
_entity_poly.entity_id
_entity_poly.type
_entity_poly.pdbx_seq_one_letter_code
_entity_poly.pdbx_strand_id
1 'polypeptide(L)'
;MARGASIGQGRMVRSEAVASGIAERVHAEQKRRTGEPYMSHIREVVAGVSSPEARMVAYLHDTMEDGGITTEQLRKEGIPERVIEAVNALTRPPPEERQMTYQEYIEQIVKPNSLAREVKIADLRSNLKDNDNPGQVKRYERALKALLQD
;
A
#
# COMPACT_ATOMS: atom_id res chain seq x y z
N MET A 1 -0.48 -32.42 7.96
CA MET A 1 -0.36 -32.51 6.54
C MET A 1 -0.71 -31.22 5.84
N ALA A 2 -0.20 -31.11 4.67
CA ALA A 2 -0.29 -29.91 3.87
C ALA A 2 -1.68 -29.55 3.38
N ARG A 3 -2.66 -30.40 3.52
CA ARG A 3 -3.99 -30.18 2.93
C ARG A 3 -4.71 -28.91 3.41
N GLY A 4 -4.75 -28.69 4.70
CA GLY A 4 -5.36 -27.49 5.25
C GLY A 4 -4.61 -26.23 4.84
N ALA A 5 -3.28 -26.31 4.91
CA ALA A 5 -2.40 -25.22 4.45
C ALA A 5 -2.56 -24.97 2.95
N SER A 6 -2.73 -26.05 2.14
CA SER A 6 -2.93 -25.92 0.69
C SER A 6 -4.20 -25.16 0.36
N ILE A 7 -5.30 -25.42 1.08
CA ILE A 7 -6.57 -24.71 0.86
C ILE A 7 -6.39 -23.24 1.20
N GLY A 8 -5.76 -22.93 2.33
CA GLY A 8 -5.48 -21.56 2.74
C GLY A 8 -4.55 -20.85 1.78
N GLN A 9 -3.50 -21.55 1.33
CA GLN A 9 -2.56 -21.02 0.36
C GLN A 9 -3.23 -20.72 -0.98
N GLY A 10 -4.11 -21.62 -1.45
CA GLY A 10 -4.85 -21.41 -2.68
C GLY A 10 -5.75 -20.18 -2.61
N ARG A 11 -6.40 -19.95 -1.48
CA ARG A 11 -7.22 -18.77 -1.26
C ARG A 11 -6.37 -17.50 -1.29
N MET A 12 -5.20 -17.51 -0.62
CA MET A 12 -4.28 -16.38 -0.60
C MET A 12 -3.74 -16.06 -1.98
N VAL A 13 -3.37 -17.08 -2.76
CA VAL A 13 -2.89 -16.90 -4.13
C VAL A 13 -3.97 -16.24 -4.98
N ARG A 14 -5.23 -16.70 -4.87
CA ARG A 14 -6.33 -16.10 -5.61
C ARG A 14 -6.56 -14.65 -5.20
N SER A 15 -6.51 -14.36 -3.90
CA SER A 15 -6.70 -13.00 -3.41
C SER A 15 -5.57 -12.08 -3.84
N GLU A 16 -4.32 -12.57 -3.87
CA GLU A 16 -3.20 -11.82 -4.39
C GLU A 16 -3.39 -11.50 -5.88
N ALA A 17 -3.84 -12.48 -6.66
CA ALA A 17 -4.08 -12.29 -8.09
C ALA A 17 -5.19 -11.25 -8.31
N VAL A 18 -6.25 -11.29 -7.49
CA VAL A 18 -7.32 -10.29 -7.54
C VAL A 18 -6.77 -8.90 -7.22
N ALA A 19 -5.96 -8.78 -6.16
CA ALA A 19 -5.37 -7.50 -5.77
C ALA A 19 -4.48 -6.95 -6.88
N SER A 20 -3.65 -7.79 -7.47
CA SER A 20 -2.78 -7.43 -8.59
C SER A 20 -3.61 -6.95 -9.79
N GLY A 21 -4.68 -7.65 -10.11
CA GLY A 21 -5.57 -7.30 -11.21
C GLY A 21 -6.24 -5.94 -11.01
N ILE A 22 -6.69 -5.65 -9.80
CA ILE A 22 -7.30 -4.36 -9.47
C ILE A 22 -6.26 -3.24 -9.66
N ALA A 23 -5.05 -3.44 -9.13
CA ALA A 23 -3.97 -2.46 -9.25
C ALA A 23 -3.64 -2.19 -10.72
N GLU A 24 -3.52 -3.23 -11.52
CA GLU A 24 -3.23 -3.09 -12.95
C GLU A 24 -4.30 -2.30 -13.68
N ARG A 25 -5.58 -2.55 -13.38
CA ARG A 25 -6.67 -1.80 -13.99
C ARG A 25 -6.65 -0.32 -13.59
N VAL A 26 -6.47 -0.05 -12.30
CA VAL A 26 -6.47 1.33 -11.79
C VAL A 26 -5.29 2.12 -12.35
N HIS A 27 -4.11 1.52 -12.40
CA HIS A 27 -2.88 2.21 -12.74
C HIS A 27 -2.43 2.01 -14.18
N ALA A 28 -3.28 1.39 -15.02
CA ALA A 28 -2.91 0.99 -16.38
C ALA A 28 -2.29 2.10 -17.22
N GLU A 29 -2.81 3.34 -17.09
CA GLU A 29 -2.33 4.47 -17.89
C GLU A 29 -1.61 5.51 -17.06
N GLN A 30 -1.48 5.28 -15.75
CA GLN A 30 -0.84 6.21 -14.84
C GLN A 30 0.68 6.07 -14.93
N LYS A 31 1.36 7.22 -14.91
CA LYS A 31 2.81 7.25 -14.97
C LYS A 31 3.39 7.93 -13.74
N ARG A 32 4.61 7.51 -13.40
CA ARG A 32 5.41 8.18 -12.36
C ARG A 32 5.91 9.50 -12.91
N ARG A 33 6.39 10.35 -12.00
CA ARG A 33 7.03 11.61 -12.35
C ARG A 33 8.18 11.43 -13.36
N THR A 34 8.87 10.29 -13.30
CA THR A 34 9.97 9.95 -14.21
C THR A 34 9.48 9.55 -15.60
N GLY A 35 8.17 9.37 -15.80
CA GLY A 35 7.60 8.91 -17.07
C GLY A 35 7.39 7.40 -17.16
N GLU A 36 7.90 6.64 -16.18
CA GLU A 36 7.72 5.19 -16.14
C GLU A 36 6.29 4.84 -15.73
N PRO A 37 5.80 3.65 -16.13
CA PRO A 37 4.48 3.20 -15.68
C PRO A 37 4.39 3.19 -14.15
N TYR A 38 3.27 3.66 -13.60
CA TYR A 38 3.08 3.68 -12.16
C TYR A 38 3.18 2.29 -11.55
N MET A 39 2.78 1.25 -12.30
CA MET A 39 2.90 -0.13 -11.83
C MET A 39 4.34 -0.53 -11.52
N SER A 40 5.35 0.13 -12.09
CA SER A 40 6.75 -0.17 -11.73
C SER A 40 7.01 0.17 -10.27
N HIS A 41 6.43 1.28 -9.77
CA HIS A 41 6.50 1.65 -8.37
C HIS A 41 5.74 0.63 -7.50
N ILE A 42 4.53 0.27 -7.91
CA ILE A 42 3.71 -0.70 -7.19
C ILE A 42 4.48 -2.03 -7.04
N ARG A 43 5.09 -2.50 -8.12
CA ARG A 43 5.86 -3.75 -8.09
C ARG A 43 7.09 -3.66 -7.18
N GLU A 44 7.74 -2.49 -7.12
CA GLU A 44 8.84 -2.29 -6.18
C GLU A 44 8.37 -2.42 -4.73
N VAL A 45 7.22 -1.84 -4.42
CA VAL A 45 6.64 -1.91 -3.07
C VAL A 45 6.30 -3.37 -2.73
N VAL A 46 5.67 -4.08 -3.67
CA VAL A 46 5.33 -5.50 -3.50
C VAL A 46 6.59 -6.34 -3.24
N ALA A 47 7.67 -6.07 -3.98
CA ALA A 47 8.93 -6.78 -3.81
C ALA A 47 9.60 -6.50 -2.45
N GLY A 48 9.24 -5.40 -1.81
CA GLY A 48 9.81 -5.00 -0.53
C GLY A 48 9.11 -5.57 0.70
N VAL A 49 8.06 -6.38 0.51
CA VAL A 49 7.31 -6.97 1.62
C VAL A 49 7.30 -8.50 1.48
N SER A 50 7.02 -9.20 2.59
CA SER A 50 7.32 -10.63 2.65
C SER A 50 6.12 -11.57 2.84
N SER A 51 4.93 -11.08 3.15
CA SER A 51 3.78 -11.96 3.35
C SER A 51 2.74 -11.77 2.24
N PRO A 52 1.89 -12.79 1.98
CA PRO A 52 0.81 -12.63 1.01
C PRO A 52 -0.11 -11.45 1.34
N GLU A 53 -0.44 -11.26 2.62
CA GLU A 53 -1.30 -10.17 3.05
C GLU A 53 -0.64 -8.81 2.80
N ALA A 54 0.65 -8.69 3.14
CA ALA A 54 1.39 -7.45 2.88
C ALA A 54 1.49 -7.15 1.38
N ARG A 55 1.66 -8.17 0.55
CA ARG A 55 1.68 -7.99 -0.91
C ARG A 55 0.33 -7.49 -1.42
N MET A 56 -0.78 -8.02 -0.89
CA MET A 56 -2.11 -7.51 -1.25
C MET A 56 -2.26 -6.03 -0.89
N VAL A 57 -1.84 -5.66 0.31
CA VAL A 57 -1.89 -4.26 0.74
C VAL A 57 -1.03 -3.40 -0.18
N ALA A 58 0.16 -3.89 -0.55
CA ALA A 58 1.06 -3.16 -1.44
C ALA A 58 0.42 -2.91 -2.81
N TYR A 59 -0.23 -3.92 -3.40
CA TYR A 59 -0.94 -3.75 -4.66
C TYR A 59 -2.07 -2.72 -4.54
N LEU A 60 -2.78 -2.71 -3.42
CA LEU A 60 -4.02 -1.95 -3.28
C LEU A 60 -3.86 -0.58 -2.65
N HIS A 61 -2.67 -0.26 -2.11
CA HIS A 61 -2.51 0.91 -1.23
C HIS A 61 -2.87 2.26 -1.86
N ASP A 62 -2.81 2.39 -3.18
CA ASP A 62 -3.18 3.62 -3.87
C ASP A 62 -4.47 3.51 -4.68
N THR A 63 -5.12 2.35 -4.69
CA THR A 63 -6.28 2.14 -5.57
C THR A 63 -7.52 2.92 -5.14
N MET A 64 -7.68 3.16 -3.86
CA MET A 64 -8.83 3.95 -3.37
C MET A 64 -8.68 5.42 -3.76
N GLU A 65 -7.48 5.98 -3.58
CA GLU A 65 -7.24 7.38 -3.93
C GLU A 65 -7.26 7.61 -5.43
N ASP A 66 -6.57 6.75 -6.18
CA ASP A 66 -6.35 6.96 -7.61
C ASP A 66 -7.47 6.41 -8.48
N GLY A 67 -8.14 5.34 -8.03
CA GLY A 67 -9.13 4.66 -8.85
C GLY A 67 -10.54 4.66 -8.30
N GLY A 68 -10.77 5.27 -7.16
CA GLY A 68 -12.09 5.31 -6.55
C GLY A 68 -12.60 3.95 -6.10
N ILE A 69 -11.70 2.99 -5.91
CA ILE A 69 -12.07 1.66 -5.40
C ILE A 69 -12.57 1.81 -3.96
N THR A 70 -13.67 1.16 -3.63
CA THR A 70 -14.28 1.25 -2.30
C THR A 70 -14.00 0.01 -1.46
N THR A 71 -14.12 0.17 -0.15
CA THR A 71 -14.03 -0.93 0.81
C THR A 71 -14.99 -2.06 0.44
N GLU A 72 -16.22 -1.70 0.05
CA GLU A 72 -17.23 -2.68 -0.33
C GLU A 72 -16.83 -3.48 -1.57
N GLN A 73 -16.22 -2.81 -2.55
CA GLN A 73 -15.74 -3.49 -3.75
C GLN A 73 -14.64 -4.49 -3.40
N LEU A 74 -13.71 -4.12 -2.54
CA LEU A 74 -12.66 -5.03 -2.10
C LEU A 74 -13.23 -6.23 -1.36
N ARG A 75 -14.21 -5.99 -0.51
CA ARG A 75 -14.87 -7.06 0.25
C ARG A 75 -15.58 -8.04 -0.68
N LYS A 76 -16.29 -7.52 -1.68
CA LYS A 76 -16.96 -8.36 -2.69
C LYS A 76 -15.99 -9.21 -3.50
N GLU A 77 -14.81 -8.70 -3.73
CA GLU A 77 -13.76 -9.42 -4.47
C GLU A 77 -13.04 -10.46 -3.61
N GLY A 78 -13.41 -10.58 -2.33
CA GLY A 78 -12.82 -11.57 -1.44
C GLY A 78 -11.53 -11.16 -0.77
N ILE A 79 -11.22 -9.88 -0.76
CA ILE A 79 -10.02 -9.39 -0.06
C ILE A 79 -10.25 -9.50 1.45
N PRO A 80 -9.30 -10.09 2.19
CA PRO A 80 -9.45 -10.26 3.65
C PRO A 80 -9.60 -8.93 4.39
N GLU A 81 -10.36 -8.95 5.46
CA GLU A 81 -10.65 -7.76 6.26
C GLU A 81 -9.38 -7.08 6.79
N ARG A 82 -8.38 -7.85 7.22
CA ARG A 82 -7.11 -7.29 7.69
C ARG A 82 -6.40 -6.49 6.61
N VAL A 83 -6.50 -6.96 5.38
CA VAL A 83 -5.92 -6.24 4.22
C VAL A 83 -6.69 -4.96 3.97
N ILE A 84 -8.03 -5.03 3.99
CA ILE A 84 -8.89 -3.86 3.78
C ILE A 84 -8.59 -2.79 4.84
N GLU A 85 -8.47 -3.17 6.10
CA GLU A 85 -8.14 -2.24 7.18
C GLU A 85 -6.80 -1.54 6.93
N ALA A 86 -5.79 -2.28 6.49
CA ALA A 86 -4.48 -1.71 6.21
C ALA A 86 -4.53 -0.77 5.01
N VAL A 87 -5.27 -1.12 3.96
CA VAL A 87 -5.45 -0.24 2.79
C VAL A 87 -6.14 1.05 3.22
N ASN A 88 -7.17 0.95 4.07
CA ASN A 88 -7.84 2.13 4.62
C ASN A 88 -6.87 3.01 5.41
N ALA A 89 -6.02 2.40 6.22
CA ALA A 89 -5.01 3.15 6.99
C ALA A 89 -4.04 3.89 6.08
N LEU A 90 -3.79 3.38 4.88
CA LEU A 90 -2.88 3.99 3.91
C LEU A 90 -3.59 4.97 2.97
N THR A 91 -4.90 5.09 3.05
CA THR A 91 -5.70 5.95 2.18
C THR A 91 -6.05 7.24 2.93
N ARG A 92 -5.40 8.34 2.56
CA ARG A 92 -5.67 9.63 3.19
C ARG A 92 -6.88 10.29 2.53
N PRO A 93 -7.67 11.04 3.31
CA PRO A 93 -8.73 11.84 2.71
C PRO A 93 -8.15 12.94 1.83
N PRO A 94 -8.96 13.58 0.96
CA PRO A 94 -8.50 14.71 0.16
C PRO A 94 -7.89 15.80 1.05
N PRO A 95 -6.93 16.60 0.53
CA PRO A 95 -6.23 17.60 1.35
C PRO A 95 -7.15 18.52 2.16
N GLU A 96 -8.28 18.94 1.60
CA GLU A 96 -9.22 19.84 2.25
C GLU A 96 -9.95 19.21 3.43
N GLU A 97 -9.94 17.88 3.53
CA GLU A 97 -10.61 17.17 4.62
C GLU A 97 -9.64 16.64 5.67
N ARG A 98 -8.34 16.87 5.49
CA ARG A 98 -7.33 16.36 6.41
C ARG A 98 -7.28 17.16 7.70
N GLN A 99 -7.29 16.45 8.81
CA GLN A 99 -7.21 17.05 10.15
C GLN A 99 -5.87 16.78 10.83
N MET A 100 -5.02 15.99 10.21
CA MET A 100 -3.70 15.62 10.73
C MET A 100 -2.62 16.07 9.77
N THR A 101 -1.45 16.41 10.33
CA THR A 101 -0.26 16.59 9.51
C THR A 101 0.17 15.22 8.97
N TYR A 102 1.03 15.22 7.97
CA TYR A 102 1.54 13.97 7.41
C TYR A 102 2.25 13.14 8.49
N GLN A 103 3.08 13.80 9.32
CA GLN A 103 3.81 13.09 10.37
C GLN A 103 2.87 12.50 11.42
N GLU A 104 1.84 13.24 11.83
CA GLU A 104 0.82 12.72 12.75
C GLU A 104 0.10 11.51 12.16
N TYR A 105 -0.25 11.58 10.88
CA TYR A 105 -0.87 10.48 10.18
C TYR A 105 0.03 9.23 10.21
N ILE A 106 1.32 9.40 9.91
CA ILE A 106 2.29 8.32 9.94
C ILE A 106 2.36 7.66 11.33
N GLU A 107 2.43 8.49 12.38
CA GLU A 107 2.63 7.98 13.74
C GLU A 107 1.37 7.42 14.37
N GLN A 108 0.22 8.01 14.08
CA GLN A 108 -1.03 7.67 14.76
C GLN A 108 -1.89 6.66 14.00
N ILE A 109 -1.81 6.65 12.67
CA ILE A 109 -2.67 5.80 11.83
C ILE A 109 -1.89 4.64 11.22
N VAL A 110 -0.75 4.93 10.60
CA VAL A 110 0.01 3.91 9.87
C VAL A 110 0.80 3.02 10.81
N LYS A 111 1.56 3.62 11.72
CA LYS A 111 2.48 2.87 12.59
C LYS A 111 1.80 1.79 13.42
N PRO A 112 0.61 2.02 14.01
CA PRO A 112 -0.05 0.98 14.81
C PRO A 112 -0.57 -0.22 14.01
N ASN A 113 -0.76 -0.07 12.70
CA ASN A 113 -1.24 -1.17 11.85
C ASN A 113 -0.02 -1.85 11.21
N SER A 114 0.26 -3.08 11.63
CA SER A 114 1.49 -3.77 11.22
C SER A 114 1.62 -3.96 9.72
N LEU A 115 0.53 -4.28 9.03
CA LEU A 115 0.56 -4.43 7.57
C LEU A 115 0.77 -3.09 6.87
N ALA A 116 0.04 -2.06 7.31
CA ALA A 116 0.19 -0.71 6.75
C ALA A 116 1.62 -0.19 6.98
N ARG A 117 2.16 -0.41 8.17
CA ARG A 117 3.51 -0.01 8.52
C ARG A 117 4.55 -0.65 7.59
N GLU A 118 4.46 -1.96 7.40
CA GLU A 118 5.39 -2.70 6.54
C GLU A 118 5.34 -2.16 5.10
N VAL A 119 4.15 -1.98 4.57
CA VAL A 119 3.96 -1.51 3.21
C VAL A 119 4.42 -0.06 3.06
N LYS A 120 4.11 0.79 4.04
CA LYS A 120 4.51 2.20 3.97
C LYS A 120 6.03 2.36 4.00
N ILE A 121 6.73 1.51 4.75
CA ILE A 121 8.20 1.51 4.75
C ILE A 121 8.71 1.22 3.34
N ALA A 122 8.17 0.20 2.67
CA ALA A 122 8.58 -0.15 1.31
C ALA A 122 8.22 0.96 0.31
N ASP A 123 7.05 1.56 0.47
CA ASP A 123 6.57 2.66 -0.35
C ASP A 123 7.51 3.88 -0.25
N LEU A 124 7.85 4.25 0.98
CA LEU A 124 8.74 5.39 1.22
C LEU A 124 10.13 5.13 0.63
N ARG A 125 10.66 3.93 0.79
CA ARG A 125 11.96 3.57 0.24
C ARG A 125 11.96 3.65 -1.29
N SER A 126 10.90 3.17 -1.92
CA SER A 126 10.76 3.27 -3.37
C SER A 126 10.69 4.74 -3.82
N ASN A 127 9.90 5.54 -3.12
CA ASN A 127 9.74 6.96 -3.47
C ASN A 127 11.00 7.79 -3.21
N LEU A 128 11.85 7.38 -2.29
CA LEU A 128 13.08 8.10 -1.99
C LEU A 128 14.20 7.84 -3.02
N LYS A 129 14.12 6.76 -3.78
CA LYS A 129 15.20 6.38 -4.71
C LYS A 129 15.49 7.45 -5.75
N ASP A 130 14.44 8.05 -6.33
CA ASP A 130 14.60 8.97 -7.43
C ASP A 130 13.98 10.35 -7.16
N ASN A 131 13.78 10.69 -5.89
CA ASN A 131 13.12 11.93 -5.53
C ASN A 131 14.13 13.06 -5.37
N ASP A 132 13.99 14.09 -6.20
CA ASP A 132 14.86 15.26 -6.19
C ASP A 132 14.22 16.49 -5.53
N ASN A 133 13.04 16.33 -4.93
CA ASN A 133 12.36 17.41 -4.22
C ASN A 133 12.82 17.43 -2.76
N PRO A 134 13.64 18.44 -2.34
CA PRO A 134 14.22 18.43 -0.99
C PRO A 134 13.20 18.41 0.14
N GLY A 135 12.11 19.15 0.00
CA GLY A 135 11.06 19.19 1.03
C GLY A 135 10.36 17.85 1.18
N GLN A 136 10.07 17.22 0.07
CA GLN A 136 9.42 15.90 0.05
C GLN A 136 10.35 14.82 0.59
N VAL A 137 11.63 14.88 0.22
CA VAL A 137 12.64 13.94 0.72
C VAL A 137 12.74 14.02 2.24
N LYS A 138 12.83 15.23 2.80
CA LYS A 138 12.89 15.40 4.26
C LYS A 138 11.66 14.84 4.95
N ARG A 139 10.48 15.10 4.39
CA ARG A 139 9.22 14.60 4.93
C ARG A 139 9.17 13.08 4.94
N TYR A 140 9.60 12.46 3.84
CA TYR A 140 9.61 11.00 3.70
C TYR A 140 10.67 10.35 4.59
N GLU A 141 11.85 10.95 4.71
CA GLU A 141 12.90 10.44 5.60
C GLU A 141 12.46 10.48 7.06
N ARG A 142 11.80 11.56 7.46
CA ARG A 142 11.27 11.69 8.81
C ARG A 142 10.19 10.65 9.10
N ALA A 143 9.31 10.42 8.13
CA ALA A 143 8.26 9.40 8.24
C ALA A 143 8.89 8.01 8.35
N LEU A 144 9.86 7.71 7.50
CA LEU A 144 10.54 6.41 7.51
C LEU A 144 11.22 6.16 8.85
N LYS A 145 11.89 7.17 9.38
CA LYS A 145 12.55 7.07 10.69
C LYS A 145 11.54 6.71 11.79
N ALA A 146 10.37 7.37 11.78
CA ALA A 146 9.33 7.11 12.76
C ALA A 146 8.82 5.67 12.66
N LEU A 147 8.63 5.16 11.43
CA LEU A 147 8.12 3.81 11.20
C LEU A 147 9.14 2.74 11.56
N LEU A 148 10.44 3.04 11.49
CA LEU A 148 11.49 2.09 11.83
C LEU A 148 11.79 2.03 13.33
N GLN A 149 11.26 2.96 14.11
CA GLN A 149 11.43 2.97 15.57
C GLN A 149 10.33 2.15 16.24
N ASP A 150 10.62 1.59 17.38
CA ASP A 150 9.65 0.83 18.18
C ASP A 150 8.65 1.73 18.90
#